data_c4ad86a131f1a83fefef7827cf3d29ed
#
_entry.id   c4ad86a131f1a83fefef7827cf3d29ed
#
_cell.length_a   1.000
_cell.length_b   1.000
_cell.length_c   1.000
_cell.angle_alpha   90.00
_cell.angle_beta   90.00
_cell.angle_gamma   90.00
#
_symmetry.space_group_name_H-M   'P 1'
#
loop_
_entity.id
_entity.type
_entity.pdbx_description
1 polymer ?
#
loop_
_entity_poly.entity_id
_entity_poly.type
_entity_poly.pdbx_seq_one_letter_code
_entity_poly.pdbx_strand_id
1 'polypeptide(L)'
;MRFLLVEDNPDLGQSVQKRLALDGHAVDWARSLRDAADHLGAASYDLILLDIMLPDGDGRDFLAAHRQARRDTPVIVMTARSAVSDRVALLDTGADDYITKPFDFAELEARCRAVLRRRGGAAQTLLHFADLIFDPLTATITVAGEARELRNRELRLFEILLAAPGRIHSKAQLCDRLFSFAEAVTDNAIEVYVGRLRKKLTGSEARIETVRGVGYRLTET
;
A
#
# COMPACT_ATOMS: atom_id res chain seq x y z
N MET A 1 1.76 -2.90 1.45
CA MET A 1 1.44 -2.12 0.23
C MET A 1 2.59 -1.19 -0.08
N ARG A 2 2.77 -0.83 -1.35
CA ARG A 2 3.83 0.09 -1.78
C ARG A 2 3.25 1.45 -2.15
N PHE A 3 3.74 2.51 -1.53
CA PHE A 3 3.27 3.89 -1.73
C PHE A 3 4.33 4.72 -2.42
N LEU A 4 3.91 5.62 -3.30
CA LEU A 4 4.73 6.69 -3.83
C LEU A 4 4.35 7.98 -3.10
N LEU A 5 5.28 8.57 -2.40
CA LEU A 5 5.15 9.89 -1.79
C LEU A 5 5.83 10.91 -2.69
N VAL A 6 5.09 11.93 -3.14
CA VAL A 6 5.62 13.03 -3.97
C VAL A 6 5.50 14.31 -3.15
N GLU A 7 6.63 14.78 -2.61
CA GLU A 7 6.70 15.87 -1.64
C GLU A 7 8.11 16.46 -1.68
N ASP A 8 8.25 17.77 -1.90
CA ASP A 8 9.55 18.44 -1.99
C ASP A 8 10.09 18.86 -0.61
N ASN A 9 9.20 19.11 0.36
CA ASN A 9 9.60 19.49 1.71
C ASN A 9 10.27 18.30 2.43
N PRO A 10 11.57 18.43 2.81
CA PRO A 10 12.31 17.32 3.38
C PRO A 10 11.79 16.87 4.76
N ASP A 11 11.33 17.80 5.59
CA ASP A 11 10.88 17.49 6.95
C ASP A 11 9.53 16.76 6.94
N LEU A 12 8.60 17.23 6.11
CA LEU A 12 7.31 16.60 5.93
C LEU A 12 7.46 15.25 5.23
N GLY A 13 8.20 15.18 4.13
CA GLY A 13 8.43 13.97 3.37
C GLY A 13 9.06 12.86 4.22
N GLN A 14 10.10 13.19 5.01
CA GLN A 14 10.73 12.23 5.91
C GLN A 14 9.78 11.76 7.01
N SER A 15 8.98 12.67 7.57
CA SER A 15 8.02 12.34 8.64
C SER A 15 6.92 11.41 8.14
N VAL A 16 6.33 11.70 6.97
CA VAL A 16 5.31 10.87 6.32
C VAL A 16 5.90 9.50 5.96
N GLN A 17 7.10 9.46 5.34
CA GLN A 17 7.76 8.23 4.97
C GLN A 17 8.00 7.33 6.20
N LYS A 18 8.59 7.89 7.26
CA LYS A 18 8.86 7.14 8.51
C LYS A 18 7.58 6.61 9.13
N ARG A 19 6.53 7.43 9.18
CA ARG A 19 5.26 7.03 9.81
C ARG A 19 4.61 5.87 9.05
N LEU A 20 4.48 5.96 7.74
CA LEU A 20 3.90 4.91 6.91
C LEU A 20 4.77 3.63 6.91
N ALA A 21 6.10 3.77 7.00
CA ALA A 21 7.00 2.62 7.13
C ALA A 21 6.81 1.87 8.46
N LEU A 22 6.48 2.57 9.56
CA LEU A 22 6.13 1.93 10.84
C LEU A 22 4.89 1.03 10.70
N ASP A 23 3.94 1.37 9.82
CA ASP A 23 2.77 0.55 9.52
C ASP A 23 3.06 -0.57 8.49
N GLY A 24 4.33 -0.77 8.15
CA GLY A 24 4.80 -1.83 7.26
C GLY A 24 4.57 -1.55 5.77
N HIS A 25 4.26 -0.31 5.39
CA HIS A 25 4.22 0.08 3.98
C HIS A 25 5.64 0.25 3.43
N ALA A 26 5.86 -0.15 2.18
CA ALA A 26 7.03 0.28 1.41
C ALA A 26 6.73 1.69 0.89
N VAL A 27 7.60 2.65 1.15
CA VAL A 27 7.38 4.04 0.73
C VAL A 27 8.59 4.53 -0.06
N ASP A 28 8.39 4.76 -1.35
CA ASP A 28 9.35 5.45 -2.18
C ASP A 28 9.01 6.94 -2.17
N TRP A 29 10.03 7.77 -2.03
CA TRP A 29 9.85 9.21 -1.91
C TRP A 29 10.51 9.92 -3.08
N ALA A 30 9.68 10.58 -3.87
CA ALA A 30 10.04 11.48 -4.96
C ALA A 30 9.96 12.95 -4.49
N ARG A 31 10.94 13.75 -4.84
CA ARG A 31 10.99 15.17 -4.44
C ARG A 31 10.58 16.11 -5.57
N SER A 32 10.20 15.56 -6.73
CA SER A 32 9.78 16.28 -7.92
C SER A 32 8.80 15.43 -8.74
N LEU A 33 8.09 16.05 -9.67
CA LEU A 33 7.23 15.33 -10.63
C LEU A 33 8.05 14.44 -11.56
N ARG A 34 9.26 14.85 -11.91
CA ARG A 34 10.18 14.06 -12.71
C ARG A 34 10.58 12.79 -11.98
N ASP A 35 11.03 12.90 -10.72
CA ASP A 35 11.36 11.73 -9.90
C ASP A 35 10.16 10.79 -9.75
N ALA A 36 8.95 11.37 -9.58
CA ALA A 36 7.73 10.59 -9.50
C ALA A 36 7.45 9.81 -10.79
N ALA A 37 7.68 10.41 -11.96
CA ALA A 37 7.53 9.74 -13.24
C ALA A 37 8.53 8.59 -13.42
N ASP A 38 9.79 8.78 -12.99
CA ASP A 38 10.83 7.75 -13.02
C ASP A 38 10.46 6.57 -12.12
N HIS A 39 9.98 6.84 -10.91
CA HIS A 39 9.47 5.82 -9.99
C HIS A 39 8.29 5.03 -10.56
N LEU A 40 7.32 5.71 -11.19
CA LEU A 40 6.18 5.07 -11.86
C LEU A 40 6.55 4.27 -13.11
N GLY A 41 7.71 4.58 -13.70
CA GLY A 41 8.28 3.77 -14.78
C GLY A 41 8.97 2.50 -14.29
N ALA A 42 9.51 2.52 -13.08
CA ALA A 42 10.31 1.44 -12.52
C ALA A 42 9.50 0.45 -11.67
N ALA A 43 8.40 0.89 -11.05
CA ALA A 43 7.61 0.05 -10.14
C ALA A 43 6.11 0.36 -10.19
N SER A 44 5.31 -0.59 -9.68
CA SER A 44 3.86 -0.40 -9.48
C SER A 44 3.58 0.01 -8.04
N TYR A 45 2.64 0.92 -7.85
CA TYR A 45 2.24 1.45 -6.56
C TYR A 45 0.78 1.16 -6.26
N ASP A 46 0.48 0.92 -4.99
CA ASP A 46 -0.89 0.71 -4.50
C ASP A 46 -1.57 2.06 -4.19
N LEU A 47 -0.79 3.12 -3.91
CA LEU A 47 -1.27 4.46 -3.60
C LEU A 47 -0.20 5.51 -3.92
N ILE A 48 -0.63 6.68 -4.41
CA ILE A 48 0.20 7.87 -4.56
C ILE A 48 -0.28 8.94 -3.57
N LEU A 49 0.64 9.49 -2.78
CA LEU A 49 0.44 10.71 -2.00
C LEU A 49 1.12 11.85 -2.76
N LEU A 50 0.34 12.81 -3.25
CA LEU A 50 0.81 13.82 -4.19
C LEU A 50 0.65 15.23 -3.63
N ASP A 51 1.75 15.94 -3.41
CA ASP A 51 1.66 17.40 -3.26
C ASP A 51 1.34 18.06 -4.61
N ILE A 52 0.57 19.14 -4.53
CA ILE A 52 0.24 19.95 -5.72
C ILE A 52 1.37 20.91 -6.04
N MET A 53 2.00 21.49 -5.03
CA MET A 53 2.99 22.57 -5.20
C MET A 53 4.39 21.97 -5.18
N LEU A 54 4.91 21.66 -6.38
CA LEU A 54 6.22 21.07 -6.53
C LEU A 54 7.15 22.03 -7.33
N PRO A 55 8.47 21.94 -7.14
CA PRO A 55 9.41 22.89 -7.74
C PRO A 55 9.46 22.83 -9.27
N ASP A 56 9.08 21.70 -9.85
CA ASP A 56 9.15 21.44 -11.30
C ASP A 56 7.78 21.41 -12.00
N GLY A 57 6.68 21.76 -11.27
CA GLY A 57 5.37 21.88 -11.89
C GLY A 57 4.19 21.75 -10.93
N ASP A 58 2.99 21.74 -11.50
CA ASP A 58 1.75 21.60 -10.77
C ASP A 58 1.35 20.11 -10.69
N GLY A 59 1.15 19.59 -9.47
CA GLY A 59 0.71 18.22 -9.25
C GLY A 59 -0.64 17.87 -9.89
N ARG A 60 -1.48 18.88 -10.17
CA ARG A 60 -2.77 18.68 -10.89
C ARG A 60 -2.55 18.23 -12.32
N ASP A 61 -1.57 18.82 -13.01
CA ASP A 61 -1.23 18.45 -14.39
C ASP A 61 -0.67 17.03 -14.43
N PHE A 62 0.17 16.68 -13.44
CA PHE A 62 0.66 15.32 -13.28
C PHE A 62 -0.49 14.32 -13.04
N LEU A 63 -1.44 14.64 -12.16
CA LEU A 63 -2.62 13.82 -11.91
C LEU A 63 -3.45 13.63 -13.18
N ALA A 64 -3.73 14.71 -13.92
CA ALA A 64 -4.47 14.67 -15.16
C ALA A 64 -3.78 13.77 -16.21
N ALA A 65 -2.46 13.92 -16.39
CA ALA A 65 -1.66 13.09 -17.29
C ALA A 65 -1.66 11.61 -16.84
N HIS A 66 -1.58 11.35 -15.53
CA HIS A 66 -1.64 10.00 -14.96
C HIS A 66 -2.99 9.32 -15.29
N ARG A 67 -4.11 10.04 -15.17
CA ARG A 67 -5.43 9.52 -15.52
C ARG A 67 -5.63 9.34 -17.02
N GLN A 68 -5.14 10.28 -17.84
CA GLN A 68 -5.18 10.14 -19.31
C GLN A 68 -4.42 8.92 -19.82
N ALA A 69 -3.32 8.56 -19.16
CA ALA A 69 -2.56 7.35 -19.42
C ALA A 69 -3.28 6.06 -18.96
N ARG A 70 -4.56 6.15 -18.55
CA ARG A 70 -5.37 5.06 -17.99
C ARG A 70 -4.70 4.32 -16.84
N ARG A 71 -3.93 5.03 -16.05
CA ARG A 71 -3.31 4.48 -14.84
C ARG A 71 -4.30 4.60 -13.68
N ASP A 72 -4.68 3.47 -13.15
CA ASP A 72 -5.71 3.38 -12.09
C ASP A 72 -5.16 3.49 -10.66
N THR A 73 -3.87 3.72 -10.47
CA THR A 73 -3.31 3.87 -9.12
C THR A 73 -4.05 4.99 -8.38
N PRO A 74 -4.59 4.73 -7.17
CA PRO A 74 -5.28 5.76 -6.41
C PRO A 74 -4.33 6.88 -6.02
N VAL A 75 -4.86 8.11 -5.97
CA VAL A 75 -4.12 9.32 -5.62
C VAL A 75 -4.84 10.07 -4.52
N ILE A 76 -4.14 10.28 -3.40
CA ILE A 76 -4.55 11.26 -2.37
C ILE A 76 -3.72 12.51 -2.57
N VAL A 77 -4.40 13.64 -2.78
CA VAL A 77 -3.73 14.93 -2.95
C VAL A 77 -3.48 15.57 -1.60
N MET A 78 -2.25 16.01 -1.35
CA MET A 78 -1.84 16.81 -0.19
C MET A 78 -1.78 18.28 -0.62
N THR A 79 -2.55 19.16 0.00
CA THR A 79 -2.64 20.56 -0.43
C THR A 79 -2.69 21.54 0.72
N ALA A 80 -2.07 22.71 0.58
CA ALA A 80 -2.24 23.83 1.50
C ALA A 80 -3.56 24.60 1.26
N ARG A 81 -4.25 24.34 0.14
CA ARG A 81 -5.49 25.04 -0.23
C ARG A 81 -6.69 24.43 0.47
N SER A 82 -7.39 25.25 1.26
CA SER A 82 -8.56 24.83 2.03
C SER A 82 -9.90 25.25 1.41
N ALA A 83 -9.89 26.06 0.32
CA ALA A 83 -11.11 26.53 -0.29
C ALA A 83 -11.94 25.37 -0.90
N VAL A 84 -13.25 25.42 -0.74
CA VAL A 84 -14.16 24.38 -1.22
C VAL A 84 -14.06 24.19 -2.74
N SER A 85 -13.93 25.29 -3.49
CA SER A 85 -13.76 25.28 -4.95
C SER A 85 -12.52 24.51 -5.39
N ASP A 86 -11.39 24.68 -4.68
CA ASP A 86 -10.14 23.98 -5.01
C ASP A 86 -10.27 22.47 -4.76
N ARG A 87 -10.97 22.09 -3.69
CA ARG A 87 -11.23 20.69 -3.35
C ARG A 87 -12.12 19.97 -4.37
N VAL A 88 -13.19 20.65 -4.83
CA VAL A 88 -14.05 20.12 -5.88
C VAL A 88 -13.27 19.93 -7.17
N ALA A 89 -12.50 20.93 -7.60
CA ALA A 89 -11.67 20.85 -8.81
C ALA A 89 -10.66 19.70 -8.76
N LEU A 90 -10.07 19.38 -7.58
CA LEU A 90 -9.15 18.26 -7.41
C LEU A 90 -9.82 16.90 -7.60
N LEU A 91 -11.03 16.74 -7.04
CA LEU A 91 -11.80 15.50 -7.21
C LEU A 91 -12.24 15.32 -8.66
N ASP A 92 -12.67 16.41 -9.33
CA ASP A 92 -13.04 16.40 -10.74
C ASP A 92 -11.83 16.07 -11.66
N THR A 93 -10.60 16.43 -11.25
CA THR A 93 -9.36 16.04 -11.96
C THR A 93 -9.03 14.55 -11.81
N GLY A 94 -9.73 13.85 -10.91
CA GLY A 94 -9.59 12.40 -10.73
C GLY A 94 -8.77 11.99 -9.50
N ALA A 95 -8.65 12.88 -8.50
CA ALA A 95 -8.15 12.47 -7.17
C ALA A 95 -9.16 11.54 -6.48
N ASP A 96 -8.68 10.50 -5.80
CA ASP A 96 -9.54 9.58 -5.03
C ASP A 96 -9.90 10.16 -3.65
N ASP A 97 -9.04 11.03 -3.11
CA ASP A 97 -9.27 11.83 -1.90
C ASP A 97 -8.27 13.00 -1.85
N TYR A 98 -8.42 13.88 -0.86
CA TYR A 98 -7.46 14.94 -0.58
C TYR A 98 -7.28 15.10 0.94
N ILE A 99 -6.16 15.71 1.35
CA ILE A 99 -5.89 16.13 2.72
C ILE A 99 -5.26 17.52 2.74
N THR A 100 -5.71 18.37 3.67
CA THR A 100 -5.18 19.75 3.78
C THR A 100 -3.99 19.81 4.74
N LYS A 101 -2.93 20.46 4.31
CA LYS A 101 -1.76 20.78 5.15
C LYS A 101 -2.03 22.01 6.01
N PRO A 102 -1.66 21.99 7.31
CA PRO A 102 -1.09 20.87 8.06
C PRO A 102 -2.15 19.82 8.42
N PHE A 103 -1.76 18.55 8.49
CA PHE A 103 -2.64 17.44 8.83
C PHE A 103 -2.10 16.58 9.98
N ASP A 104 -3.00 15.89 10.65
CA ASP A 104 -2.64 14.83 11.60
C ASP A 104 -2.30 13.54 10.84
N PHE A 105 -1.25 12.82 11.27
CA PHE A 105 -0.88 11.54 10.68
C PHE A 105 -1.98 10.49 10.80
N ALA A 106 -2.77 10.50 11.88
CA ALA A 106 -3.90 9.59 12.04
C ALA A 106 -4.99 9.84 10.98
N GLU A 107 -5.20 11.12 10.58
CA GLU A 107 -6.10 11.46 9.48
C GLU A 107 -5.56 10.93 8.15
N LEU A 108 -4.28 11.16 7.85
CA LEU A 108 -3.66 10.64 6.62
C LEU A 108 -3.79 9.12 6.52
N GLU A 109 -3.47 8.40 7.58
CA GLU A 109 -3.61 6.94 7.64
C GLU A 109 -5.05 6.48 7.44
N ALA A 110 -6.02 7.16 8.06
CA ALA A 110 -7.44 6.83 7.90
C ALA A 110 -7.90 7.00 6.45
N ARG A 111 -7.45 8.07 5.77
CA ARG A 111 -7.74 8.32 4.35
C ARG A 111 -7.07 7.29 3.45
N CYS A 112 -5.81 6.96 3.70
CA CYS A 112 -5.11 5.88 2.97
C CYS A 112 -5.90 4.57 3.05
N ARG A 113 -6.30 4.16 4.26
CA ARG A 113 -7.12 2.95 4.45
C ARG A 113 -8.46 3.04 3.72
N ALA A 114 -9.14 4.18 3.75
CA ALA A 114 -10.44 4.36 3.10
C ALA A 114 -10.34 4.24 1.57
N VAL A 115 -9.33 4.87 0.96
CA VAL A 115 -9.09 4.85 -0.48
C VAL A 115 -8.74 3.44 -0.95
N LEU A 116 -7.83 2.77 -0.25
CA LEU A 116 -7.40 1.41 -0.58
C LEU A 116 -8.56 0.40 -0.46
N ARG A 117 -9.42 0.53 0.56
CA ARG A 117 -10.61 -0.31 0.74
C ARG A 117 -11.61 -0.17 -0.40
N ARG A 118 -11.90 1.05 -0.87
CA ARG A 118 -12.85 1.28 -1.97
C ARG A 118 -12.45 0.53 -3.24
N ARG A 119 -11.14 0.43 -3.52
CA ARG A 119 -10.63 -0.31 -4.69
C ARG A 119 -10.63 -1.82 -4.54
N GLY A 120 -10.49 -2.33 -3.33
CA GLY A 120 -10.60 -3.77 -3.06
C GLY A 120 -12.01 -4.35 -3.22
N GLY A 121 -13.01 -3.53 -3.52
CA GLY A 121 -14.42 -3.95 -3.66
C GLY A 121 -15.07 -4.42 -2.36
N ALA A 122 -14.33 -4.38 -1.25
CA ALA A 122 -14.79 -4.90 0.03
C ALA A 122 -15.34 -3.74 0.88
N ALA A 123 -16.65 -3.60 0.89
CA ALA A 123 -17.36 -2.88 1.96
C ALA A 123 -17.25 -3.64 3.32
N GLN A 124 -16.67 -4.83 3.31
CA GLN A 124 -16.55 -5.68 4.49
C GLN A 124 -15.26 -5.38 5.26
N THR A 125 -15.41 -5.14 6.54
CA THR A 125 -14.30 -4.94 7.47
C THR A 125 -13.51 -6.24 7.68
N LEU A 126 -14.18 -7.39 7.58
CA LEU A 126 -13.63 -8.73 7.77
C LEU A 126 -13.56 -9.46 6.42
N LEU A 127 -12.42 -10.05 6.13
CA LEU A 127 -12.23 -10.90 4.95
C LEU A 127 -12.19 -12.36 5.38
N HIS A 128 -12.92 -13.21 4.65
CA HIS A 128 -12.98 -14.64 4.89
C HIS A 128 -12.21 -15.40 3.81
N PHE A 129 -11.39 -16.35 4.21
CA PHE A 129 -10.70 -17.26 3.30
C PHE A 129 -10.54 -18.62 3.96
N ALA A 130 -11.09 -19.67 3.34
CA ALA A 130 -11.23 -21.00 3.95
C ALA A 130 -11.90 -20.88 5.33
N ASP A 131 -11.29 -21.38 6.38
CA ASP A 131 -11.76 -21.37 7.76
C ASP A 131 -11.28 -20.15 8.57
N LEU A 132 -10.51 -19.24 7.96
CA LEU A 132 -9.98 -18.09 8.68
C LEU A 132 -10.78 -16.80 8.42
N ILE A 133 -10.75 -15.92 9.42
CA ILE A 133 -11.27 -14.56 9.34
C ILE A 133 -10.07 -13.61 9.47
N PHE A 134 -9.93 -12.70 8.55
CA PHE A 134 -8.89 -11.67 8.57
C PHE A 134 -9.48 -10.29 8.80
N ASP A 135 -8.99 -9.60 9.83
CA ASP A 135 -9.30 -8.21 10.11
C ASP A 135 -8.08 -7.33 9.80
N PRO A 136 -8.09 -6.60 8.69
CA PRO A 136 -6.98 -5.71 8.32
C PRO A 136 -6.86 -4.49 9.23
N LEU A 137 -7.91 -4.10 9.98
CA LEU A 137 -7.88 -2.93 10.86
C LEU A 137 -7.12 -3.23 12.15
N THR A 138 -7.36 -4.42 12.72
CA THR A 138 -6.68 -4.86 13.94
C THR A 138 -5.41 -5.67 13.65
N ALA A 139 -5.09 -5.88 12.36
CA ALA A 139 -3.98 -6.72 11.90
C ALA A 139 -4.04 -8.15 12.49
N THR A 140 -5.24 -8.73 12.59
CA THR A 140 -5.45 -10.05 13.18
C THR A 140 -6.02 -11.05 12.18
N ILE A 141 -5.60 -12.30 12.33
CA ILE A 141 -6.26 -13.47 11.74
C ILE A 141 -6.88 -14.31 12.85
N THR A 142 -8.10 -14.78 12.65
CA THR A 142 -8.76 -15.71 13.55
C THR A 142 -8.76 -17.09 12.90
N VAL A 143 -8.19 -18.08 13.58
CA VAL A 143 -8.12 -19.48 13.15
C VAL A 143 -8.71 -20.33 14.26
N ALA A 144 -9.71 -21.14 13.96
CA ALA A 144 -10.41 -22.00 14.95
C ALA A 144 -10.90 -21.23 16.19
N GLY A 145 -11.33 -19.96 16.01
CA GLY A 145 -11.80 -19.07 17.08
C GLY A 145 -10.69 -18.35 17.87
N GLU A 146 -9.41 -18.62 17.59
CA GLU A 146 -8.28 -17.95 18.23
C GLU A 146 -7.76 -16.80 17.36
N ALA A 147 -7.72 -15.59 17.94
CA ALA A 147 -7.14 -14.42 17.29
C ALA A 147 -5.61 -14.45 17.38
N ARG A 148 -4.93 -14.23 16.26
CA ARG A 148 -3.47 -14.17 16.16
C ARG A 148 -3.06 -12.88 15.46
N GLU A 149 -2.31 -12.04 16.15
CA GLU A 149 -1.84 -10.77 15.65
C GLU A 149 -0.75 -10.96 14.57
N LEU A 150 -0.83 -10.20 13.49
CA LEU A 150 0.17 -10.13 12.44
C LEU A 150 1.05 -8.88 12.65
N ARG A 151 2.36 -9.05 12.56
CA ARG A 151 3.29 -7.91 12.51
C ARG A 151 3.21 -7.23 11.15
N ASN A 152 3.54 -5.95 11.11
CA ASN A 152 3.35 -5.10 9.93
C ASN A 152 3.75 -5.74 8.58
N ARG A 153 4.94 -6.33 8.48
CA ARG A 153 5.38 -7.01 7.23
C ARG A 153 4.65 -8.34 6.98
N GLU A 154 4.28 -9.05 8.02
CA GLU A 154 3.46 -10.28 7.90
C GLU A 154 2.06 -9.92 7.41
N LEU A 155 1.47 -8.86 7.97
CA LEU A 155 0.19 -8.29 7.54
C LEU A 155 0.22 -7.96 6.04
N ARG A 156 1.22 -7.19 5.60
CA ARG A 156 1.32 -6.78 4.19
C ARG A 156 1.55 -7.95 3.24
N LEU A 157 2.38 -8.92 3.62
CA LEU A 157 2.55 -10.15 2.84
C LEU A 157 1.25 -10.94 2.76
N PHE A 158 0.52 -11.07 3.87
CA PHE A 158 -0.75 -11.77 3.89
C PHE A 158 -1.81 -11.09 3.01
N GLU A 159 -1.92 -9.77 3.08
CA GLU A 159 -2.81 -8.98 2.21
C GLU A 159 -2.50 -9.19 0.72
N ILE A 160 -1.22 -9.22 0.33
CA ILE A 160 -0.82 -9.46 -1.06
C ILE A 160 -1.29 -10.84 -1.54
N LEU A 161 -1.10 -11.86 -0.72
CA LEU A 161 -1.46 -13.23 -1.05
C LEU A 161 -3.00 -13.42 -1.05
N LEU A 162 -3.69 -12.79 -0.09
CA LEU A 162 -5.14 -12.87 0.06
C LEU A 162 -5.89 -12.10 -1.03
N ALA A 163 -5.29 -11.04 -1.60
CA ALA A 163 -5.91 -10.29 -2.70
C ALA A 163 -6.09 -11.11 -3.99
N ALA A 164 -5.34 -12.21 -4.14
CA ALA A 164 -5.44 -13.11 -5.30
C ALA A 164 -5.11 -14.56 -4.89
N PRO A 165 -6.03 -15.25 -4.18
CA PRO A 165 -5.83 -16.64 -3.78
C PRO A 165 -5.57 -17.53 -4.99
N GLY A 166 -4.69 -18.52 -4.85
CA GLY A 166 -4.28 -19.43 -5.92
C GLY A 166 -3.25 -18.84 -6.89
N ARG A 167 -3.12 -17.52 -6.99
CA ARG A 167 -2.10 -16.88 -7.83
C ARG A 167 -0.72 -17.07 -7.22
N ILE A 168 0.24 -17.44 -8.09
CA ILE A 168 1.65 -17.55 -7.70
C ILE A 168 2.29 -16.17 -7.78
N HIS A 169 2.93 -15.75 -6.69
CA HIS A 169 3.75 -14.55 -6.63
C HIS A 169 5.22 -14.94 -6.53
N SER A 170 6.06 -14.46 -7.45
CA SER A 170 7.49 -14.70 -7.38
C SER A 170 8.11 -13.95 -6.19
N LYS A 171 9.29 -14.40 -5.73
CA LYS A 171 10.03 -13.67 -4.68
C LYS A 171 10.29 -12.22 -5.07
N ALA A 172 10.69 -11.98 -6.33
CA ALA A 172 10.93 -10.63 -6.82
C ALA A 172 9.67 -9.76 -6.74
N GLN A 173 8.50 -10.28 -7.17
CA GLN A 173 7.23 -9.57 -7.05
C GLN A 173 6.85 -9.26 -5.60
N LEU A 174 7.11 -10.20 -4.68
CA LEU A 174 6.84 -9.97 -3.25
C LEU A 174 7.81 -8.95 -2.65
N CYS A 175 9.10 -9.02 -3.00
CA CYS A 175 10.08 -8.02 -2.59
C CYS A 175 9.68 -6.63 -3.08
N ASP A 176 9.33 -6.51 -4.34
CA ASP A 176 8.90 -5.25 -4.98
C ASP A 176 7.70 -4.60 -4.26
N ARG A 177 6.77 -5.42 -3.77
CA ARG A 177 5.58 -4.91 -3.07
C ARG A 177 5.76 -4.67 -1.57
N LEU A 178 6.76 -5.31 -0.96
CA LEU A 178 6.99 -5.25 0.48
C LEU A 178 8.08 -4.26 0.89
N PHE A 179 8.99 -3.92 -0.02
CA PHE A 179 10.15 -3.09 0.29
C PHE A 179 10.27 -1.92 -0.67
N SER A 180 10.74 -0.78 -0.16
CA SER A 180 11.06 0.40 -0.97
C SER A 180 12.44 0.26 -1.62
N PHE A 181 12.74 1.07 -2.62
CA PHE A 181 14.06 1.10 -3.26
C PHE A 181 15.19 1.47 -2.29
N ALA A 182 14.88 2.22 -1.23
CA ALA A 182 15.86 2.64 -0.23
C ALA A 182 16.16 1.56 0.83
N GLU A 183 15.38 0.49 0.89
CA GLU A 183 15.55 -0.56 1.90
C GLU A 183 16.57 -1.60 1.44
N ALA A 184 17.59 -1.88 2.29
CA ALA A 184 18.47 -3.01 2.09
C ALA A 184 17.73 -4.31 2.46
N VAL A 185 17.45 -5.14 1.47
CA VAL A 185 16.71 -6.39 1.63
C VAL A 185 17.67 -7.57 1.52
N THR A 186 17.60 -8.50 2.48
CA THR A 186 18.37 -9.75 2.40
C THR A 186 17.68 -10.74 1.47
N ASP A 187 18.45 -11.61 0.79
CA ASP A 187 17.94 -12.61 -0.16
C ASP A 187 16.87 -13.53 0.44
N ASN A 188 16.88 -13.73 1.76
CA ASN A 188 15.96 -14.61 2.48
C ASN A 188 14.82 -13.87 3.20
N ALA A 189 14.64 -12.57 2.96
CA ALA A 189 13.63 -11.78 3.68
C ALA A 189 12.21 -12.35 3.51
N ILE A 190 11.85 -12.71 2.28
CA ILE A 190 10.51 -13.27 1.97
C ILE A 190 10.31 -14.62 2.67
N GLU A 191 11.31 -15.50 2.66
CA GLU A 191 11.24 -16.81 3.34
C GLU A 191 10.98 -16.66 4.84
N VAL A 192 11.62 -15.68 5.47
CA VAL A 192 11.42 -15.41 6.90
C VAL A 192 9.98 -15.01 7.17
N TYR A 193 9.40 -14.11 6.39
CA TYR A 193 8.00 -13.69 6.58
C TYR A 193 7.01 -14.79 6.22
N VAL A 194 7.24 -15.54 5.15
CA VAL A 194 6.44 -16.73 4.82
C VAL A 194 6.49 -17.76 5.95
N GLY A 195 7.67 -18.03 6.51
CA GLY A 195 7.82 -18.94 7.63
C GLY A 195 7.05 -18.49 8.88
N ARG A 196 7.05 -17.18 9.17
CA ARG A 196 6.29 -16.61 10.30
C ARG A 196 4.78 -16.70 10.06
N LEU A 197 4.32 -16.35 8.85
CA LEU A 197 2.91 -16.48 8.49
C LEU A 197 2.43 -17.94 8.56
N ARG A 198 3.19 -18.90 8.06
CA ARG A 198 2.86 -20.32 8.18
C ARG A 198 2.61 -20.75 9.62
N LYS A 199 3.44 -20.27 10.56
CA LYS A 199 3.23 -20.53 12.00
C LYS A 199 1.92 -19.92 12.51
N LYS A 200 1.54 -18.76 12.01
CA LYS A 200 0.28 -18.09 12.36
C LYS A 200 -0.94 -18.80 11.75
N LEU A 201 -0.77 -19.45 10.61
CA LEU A 201 -1.82 -20.22 9.93
C LEU A 201 -1.92 -21.69 10.42
N THR A 202 -1.10 -22.11 11.35
CA THR A 202 -1.14 -23.50 11.87
C THR A 202 -2.52 -23.82 12.42
N GLY A 203 -3.12 -24.93 11.96
CA GLY A 203 -4.46 -25.36 12.34
C GLY A 203 -5.58 -24.81 11.45
N SER A 204 -5.24 -24.00 10.42
CA SER A 204 -6.19 -23.54 9.40
C SER A 204 -6.12 -24.43 8.15
N GLU A 205 -7.22 -24.48 7.39
CA GLU A 205 -7.26 -25.01 6.02
C GLU A 205 -6.51 -24.11 5.04
N ALA A 206 -6.36 -22.81 5.37
CA ALA A 206 -5.58 -21.88 4.57
C ALA A 206 -4.08 -22.16 4.68
N ARG A 207 -3.39 -22.27 3.55
CA ARG A 207 -1.95 -22.59 3.49
C ARG A 207 -1.19 -21.69 2.53
N ILE A 208 0.03 -21.34 2.90
CA ILE A 208 0.98 -20.72 1.97
C ILE A 208 1.83 -21.83 1.37
N GLU A 209 1.56 -22.15 0.12
CA GLU A 209 2.31 -23.14 -0.63
C GLU A 209 3.56 -22.55 -1.25
N THR A 210 4.66 -23.33 -1.26
CA THR A 210 5.85 -23.01 -2.05
C THR A 210 5.78 -23.72 -3.38
N VAL A 211 5.75 -22.96 -4.47
CA VAL A 211 5.91 -23.49 -5.82
C VAL A 211 7.41 -23.42 -6.17
N ARG A 212 8.08 -24.55 -6.10
CA ARG A 212 9.56 -24.63 -6.23
C ARG A 212 10.03 -23.94 -7.51
N GLY A 213 11.04 -23.09 -7.37
CA GLY A 213 11.62 -22.33 -8.48
C GLY A 213 10.75 -21.17 -9.00
N VAL A 214 9.51 -20.99 -8.51
CA VAL A 214 8.57 -19.97 -9.00
C VAL A 214 8.22 -18.95 -7.91
N GLY A 215 7.72 -19.40 -6.75
CA GLY A 215 7.30 -18.46 -5.70
C GLY A 215 6.34 -19.06 -4.68
N TYR A 216 5.39 -18.25 -4.22
CA TYR A 216 4.43 -18.57 -3.17
C TYR A 216 3.01 -18.25 -3.59
N ARG A 217 2.05 -19.01 -3.08
CA ARG A 217 0.62 -18.74 -3.23
C ARG A 217 -0.14 -19.09 -1.95
N LEU A 218 -1.27 -18.43 -1.74
CA LEU A 218 -2.25 -18.80 -0.72
C LEU A 218 -3.25 -19.76 -1.33
N THR A 219 -3.49 -20.91 -0.68
CA THR A 219 -4.43 -21.94 -1.11
C THR A 219 -5.24 -22.44 0.09
N GLU A 220 -6.35 -23.07 -0.17
CA GLU A 220 -7.07 -23.91 0.78
C GLU A 220 -6.75 -25.39 0.53
N THR A 221 -6.97 -26.23 1.55
CA THR A 221 -6.68 -27.68 1.52
C THR A 221 -7.90 -28.42 1.07
#